data_9e08b85d2f27d40d76290616ca1285d6
#
_entry.id   9e08b85d2f27d40d76290616ca1285d6
#
_cell.length_a   1.000
_cell.length_b   1.000
_cell.length_c   1.000
_cell.angle_alpha   90.00
_cell.angle_beta   90.00
_cell.angle_gamma   90.00
#
_symmetry.space_group_name_H-M   'P 1'
#
loop_
_entity.id
_entity.type
_entity.pdbx_description
1 polymer ?
#
loop_
_entity_poly.entity_id
_entity_poly.type
_entity_poly.pdbx_seq_one_letter_code
_entity_poly.pdbx_strand_id
1 'polypeptide(L)'
;MTYPPPRYTGDTGEVSARFRPHDTEPDLTYPSGTRVEYLATGDSTGVQFGLYRWNMTSTPGGAGLHFHRSFSESFFVLSGTVRLYDGSREVDAVPGDYLYVPEGGIHGFDNVSGEPASMLILFSPGGPREGYFEGLLKLRTGLTMTDDERDAFYVAHDNIFVPEG
;
A
#
# COMPACT_ATOMS: atom_id res chain seq x y z
N MET A 1 -17.16 -12.21 -21.13
CA MET A 1 -16.33 -11.00 -20.95
C MET A 1 -15.49 -10.80 -22.21
N THR A 2 -15.38 -9.57 -22.69
CA THR A 2 -14.49 -9.18 -23.81
C THR A 2 -13.34 -8.33 -23.25
N TYR A 3 -12.22 -8.28 -23.95
CA TYR A 3 -11.14 -7.35 -23.59
C TYR A 3 -11.63 -5.90 -23.67
N PRO A 4 -11.11 -5.00 -22.80
CA PRO A 4 -11.38 -3.57 -22.93
C PRO A 4 -10.83 -3.05 -24.26
N PRO A 5 -11.27 -1.88 -24.72
CA PRO A 5 -10.71 -1.23 -25.91
C PRO A 5 -9.19 -1.08 -25.81
N PRO A 6 -8.44 -1.22 -26.93
CA PRO A 6 -7.00 -1.02 -26.94
C PRO A 6 -6.63 0.39 -26.42
N ARG A 7 -5.66 0.46 -25.53
CA ARG A 7 -5.06 1.73 -25.06
C ARG A 7 -3.86 2.16 -25.88
N TYR A 8 -3.24 1.20 -26.55
CA TYR A 8 -2.16 1.42 -27.51
C TYR A 8 -2.68 1.19 -28.92
N THR A 9 -2.48 2.18 -29.81
CA THR A 9 -3.02 2.19 -31.18
C THR A 9 -1.93 2.21 -32.26
N GLY A 10 -0.65 2.04 -31.86
CA GLY A 10 0.46 1.96 -32.81
C GLY A 10 0.49 0.62 -33.55
N ASP A 11 1.00 0.62 -34.79
CA ASP A 11 1.13 -0.59 -35.62
C ASP A 11 2.27 -1.52 -35.17
N THR A 12 3.25 -0.99 -34.40
CA THR A 12 4.40 -1.74 -33.90
C THR A 12 4.55 -1.50 -32.39
N GLY A 13 5.15 -2.45 -31.69
CA GLY A 13 5.48 -2.28 -30.27
C GLY A 13 6.53 -1.19 -30.04
N GLU A 14 6.65 -0.74 -28.80
CA GLU A 14 7.61 0.29 -28.34
C GLU A 14 8.55 -0.27 -27.29
N VAL A 15 9.76 0.28 -27.22
CA VAL A 15 10.74 0.03 -26.16
C VAL A 15 10.40 0.92 -24.97
N SER A 16 9.38 0.56 -24.18
CA SER A 16 8.83 1.36 -23.10
C SER A 16 8.83 0.65 -21.75
N ALA A 17 9.23 -0.64 -21.71
CA ALA A 17 9.30 -1.40 -20.45
C ALA A 17 10.36 -0.81 -19.50
N ARG A 18 10.03 -0.78 -18.20
CA ARG A 18 10.91 -0.30 -17.14
C ARG A 18 11.26 -1.45 -16.21
N PHE A 19 12.55 -1.63 -15.97
CA PHE A 19 13.06 -2.63 -15.04
C PHE A 19 13.59 -1.96 -13.78
N ARG A 20 13.16 -2.44 -12.60
CA ARG A 20 13.71 -2.04 -11.30
C ARG A 20 14.53 -3.20 -10.74
N PRO A 21 15.85 -3.06 -10.57
CA PRO A 21 16.69 -4.08 -9.92
C PRO A 21 16.24 -4.33 -8.48
N HIS A 22 16.41 -5.58 -7.99
CA HIS A 22 16.02 -5.95 -6.64
C HIS A 22 16.86 -5.30 -5.54
N ASP A 23 18.08 -4.87 -5.87
CA ASP A 23 19.04 -4.19 -5.00
C ASP A 23 18.94 -2.65 -5.06
N THR A 24 17.90 -2.13 -5.71
CA THR A 24 17.60 -0.69 -5.66
C THR A 24 17.29 -0.29 -4.22
N GLU A 25 17.90 0.81 -3.76
CA GLU A 25 17.64 1.35 -2.42
C GLU A 25 16.13 1.60 -2.20
N PRO A 26 15.62 1.38 -0.98
CA PRO A 26 14.23 1.66 -0.66
C PRO A 26 13.92 3.16 -0.80
N ASP A 27 12.73 3.48 -1.25
CA ASP A 27 12.29 4.86 -1.41
C ASP A 27 12.00 5.54 -0.06
N LEU A 28 11.54 4.76 0.94
CA LEU A 28 11.35 5.22 2.32
C LEU A 28 11.90 4.21 3.33
N THR A 29 12.40 4.75 4.45
CA THR A 29 12.75 3.97 5.65
C THR A 29 12.16 4.65 6.87
N TYR A 30 11.27 3.98 7.57
CA TYR A 30 10.65 4.45 8.80
C TYR A 30 11.57 4.23 10.02
N PRO A 31 11.40 4.98 11.13
CA PRO A 31 12.19 4.79 12.36
C PRO A 31 12.11 3.37 12.94
N SER A 32 11.03 2.62 12.67
CA SER A 32 10.90 1.20 13.01
C SER A 32 11.85 0.28 12.23
N GLY A 33 12.51 0.80 11.20
CA GLY A 33 13.29 0.02 10.24
C GLY A 33 12.44 -0.55 9.08
N THR A 34 11.13 -0.36 9.08
CA THR A 34 10.26 -0.73 7.94
C THR A 34 10.67 0.05 6.71
N ARG A 35 10.89 -0.65 5.60
CA ARG A 35 11.29 -0.07 4.31
C ARG A 35 10.19 -0.22 3.30
N VAL A 36 9.97 0.83 2.50
CA VAL A 36 8.98 0.82 1.41
C VAL A 36 9.68 1.07 0.09
N GLU A 37 9.40 0.22 -0.87
CA GLU A 37 9.91 0.30 -2.24
C GLU A 37 8.76 0.63 -3.18
N TYR A 38 8.91 1.68 -3.99
CA TYR A 38 7.94 2.07 -5.01
C TYR A 38 8.24 1.30 -6.30
N LEU A 39 7.65 0.12 -6.45
CA LEU A 39 7.87 -0.75 -7.62
C LEU A 39 7.22 -0.15 -8.87
N ALA A 40 6.05 0.45 -8.71
CA ALA A 40 5.36 1.24 -9.72
C ALA A 40 4.48 2.29 -9.03
N THR A 41 4.53 3.53 -9.51
CA THR A 41 3.70 4.64 -9.01
C THR A 41 2.56 4.91 -9.98
N GLY A 42 1.52 5.63 -9.54
CA GLY A 42 0.46 6.11 -10.42
C GLY A 42 1.02 6.87 -11.63
N ASP A 43 2.00 7.73 -11.43
CA ASP A 43 2.70 8.47 -12.49
C ASP A 43 3.36 7.52 -13.49
N SER A 44 4.07 6.50 -13.01
CA SER A 44 4.81 5.59 -13.88
C SER A 44 3.92 4.65 -14.69
N THR A 45 2.67 4.43 -14.25
CA THR A 45 1.69 3.52 -14.87
C THR A 45 0.56 4.24 -15.61
N GLY A 46 0.58 5.58 -15.66
CA GLY A 46 -0.53 6.36 -16.21
C GLY A 46 -1.82 6.15 -15.42
N VAL A 47 -1.70 6.16 -14.10
CA VAL A 47 -2.80 6.03 -13.11
C VAL A 47 -3.51 4.66 -13.16
N GLN A 48 -2.93 3.64 -13.82
CA GLN A 48 -3.59 2.33 -13.89
C GLN A 48 -3.52 1.58 -12.56
N PHE A 49 -2.36 1.62 -11.93
CA PHE A 49 -2.13 1.04 -10.61
C PHE A 49 -0.91 1.68 -9.94
N GLY A 50 -0.83 1.52 -8.63
CA GLY A 50 0.38 1.70 -7.84
C GLY A 50 0.77 0.36 -7.21
N LEU A 51 2.06 0.01 -7.21
CA LEU A 51 2.57 -1.22 -6.61
C LEU A 51 3.75 -0.91 -5.70
N TYR A 52 3.65 -1.35 -4.46
CA TYR A 52 4.61 -1.08 -3.41
C TYR A 52 5.01 -2.37 -2.70
N ARG A 53 6.28 -2.48 -2.32
CA ARG A 53 6.73 -3.53 -1.42
C ARG A 53 6.96 -2.96 -0.03
N TRP A 54 6.35 -3.58 0.97
CA TRP A 54 6.53 -3.27 2.38
C TRP A 54 7.36 -4.36 3.04
N ASN A 55 8.55 -3.97 3.51
CA ASN A 55 9.46 -4.84 4.24
C ASN A 55 9.44 -4.42 5.71
N MET A 56 8.66 -5.13 6.50
CA MET A 56 8.48 -4.87 7.93
C MET A 56 9.55 -5.59 8.75
N THR A 57 10.00 -4.96 9.82
CA THR A 57 10.89 -5.58 10.81
C THR A 57 10.10 -6.38 11.84
N SER A 58 10.78 -6.96 12.83
CA SER A 58 10.14 -7.60 13.98
C SER A 58 9.40 -6.62 14.91
N THR A 59 9.56 -5.31 14.70
CA THR A 59 8.84 -4.29 15.47
C THR A 59 7.38 -4.28 15.04
N PRO A 60 6.41 -4.44 15.96
CA PRO A 60 4.99 -4.36 15.62
C PRO A 60 4.64 -3.04 14.94
N GLY A 61 3.77 -3.10 13.94
CA GLY A 61 3.29 -1.92 13.23
C GLY A 61 2.57 -2.27 11.94
N GLY A 62 1.63 -1.42 11.58
CA GLY A 62 0.78 -1.60 10.42
C GLY A 62 -0.14 -0.42 10.19
N ALA A 63 -1.29 -0.66 9.61
CA ALA A 63 -2.37 0.30 9.40
C ALA A 63 -3.62 -0.15 10.17
N GLY A 64 -4.16 0.74 11.00
CA GLY A 64 -5.44 0.52 11.68
C GLY A 64 -6.60 0.34 10.70
N LEU A 65 -7.78 -0.03 11.21
CA LEU A 65 -8.96 -0.30 10.38
C LEU A 65 -9.41 0.96 9.64
N HIS A 66 -9.48 0.86 8.32
CA HIS A 66 -9.87 1.97 7.43
C HIS A 66 -10.47 1.42 6.13
N PHE A 67 -10.97 2.33 5.29
CA PHE A 67 -11.42 2.04 3.94
C PHE A 67 -11.04 3.18 2.98
N HIS A 68 -11.09 2.90 1.70
CA HIS A 68 -10.88 3.85 0.60
C HIS A 68 -12.13 4.00 -0.23
N ARG A 69 -12.34 5.18 -0.84
CA ARG A 69 -13.53 5.46 -1.67
C ARG A 69 -13.24 5.42 -3.16
N SER A 70 -12.00 5.68 -3.55
CA SER A 70 -11.64 5.94 -4.95
C SER A 70 -10.74 4.88 -5.58
N PHE A 71 -10.27 3.91 -4.82
CA PHE A 71 -9.45 2.80 -5.31
C PHE A 71 -9.65 1.54 -4.47
N SER A 72 -9.41 0.41 -5.11
CA SER A 72 -9.27 -0.89 -4.46
C SER A 72 -7.83 -1.10 -3.98
N GLU A 73 -7.65 -1.92 -2.95
CA GLU A 73 -6.35 -2.30 -2.42
C GLU A 73 -6.21 -3.82 -2.41
N SER A 74 -5.00 -4.29 -2.67
CA SER A 74 -4.71 -5.73 -2.61
C SER A 74 -3.39 -5.99 -1.91
N PHE A 75 -3.34 -7.08 -1.17
CA PHE A 75 -2.18 -7.52 -0.42
C PHE A 75 -1.74 -8.90 -0.90
N PHE A 76 -0.45 -9.09 -1.10
CA PHE A 76 0.14 -10.39 -1.40
C PHE A 76 1.37 -10.62 -0.52
N VAL A 77 1.32 -11.62 0.34
CA VAL A 77 2.42 -11.90 1.28
C VAL A 77 3.57 -12.57 0.56
N LEU A 78 4.78 -12.02 0.71
CA LEU A 78 6.02 -12.53 0.12
C LEU A 78 6.82 -13.37 1.10
N SER A 79 6.90 -12.96 2.37
CA SER A 79 7.65 -13.65 3.43
C SER A 79 7.14 -13.29 4.81
N GLY A 80 7.39 -14.16 5.78
CA GLY A 80 6.94 -13.97 7.17
C GLY A 80 5.44 -14.16 7.33
N THR A 81 4.87 -13.56 8.37
CA THR A 81 3.44 -13.60 8.67
C THR A 81 2.93 -12.17 8.82
N VAL A 82 1.86 -11.84 8.10
CA VAL A 82 1.18 -10.55 8.19
C VAL A 82 -0.23 -10.77 8.67
N ARG A 83 -0.63 -10.11 9.74
CA ARG A 83 -2.03 -10.10 10.17
C ARG A 83 -2.81 -9.16 9.29
N LEU A 84 -3.83 -9.68 8.61
CA LEU A 84 -4.75 -8.94 7.75
C LEU A 84 -6.15 -8.97 8.37
N TYR A 85 -6.87 -7.84 8.31
CA TYR A 85 -8.30 -7.80 8.58
C TYR A 85 -9.07 -7.80 7.26
N ASP A 86 -9.97 -8.77 7.08
CA ASP A 86 -10.69 -9.01 5.82
C ASP A 86 -12.11 -8.39 5.76
N GLY A 87 -12.42 -7.53 6.74
CA GLY A 87 -13.73 -6.91 6.92
C GLY A 87 -14.62 -7.65 7.92
N SER A 88 -14.27 -8.86 8.33
CA SER A 88 -15.02 -9.66 9.30
C SER A 88 -14.14 -10.24 10.42
N ARG A 89 -12.89 -10.55 10.14
CA ARG A 89 -11.97 -11.20 11.08
C ARG A 89 -10.51 -10.85 10.76
N GLU A 90 -9.65 -11.06 11.75
CA GLU A 90 -8.21 -11.10 11.56
C GLU A 90 -7.78 -12.46 11.00
N VAL A 91 -6.83 -12.44 10.06
CA VAL A 91 -6.22 -13.62 9.45
C VAL A 91 -4.71 -13.45 9.49
N ASP A 92 -3.98 -14.40 10.06
CA ASP A 92 -2.53 -14.44 9.98
C ASP A 92 -2.12 -15.05 8.62
N ALA A 93 -1.90 -14.16 7.65
CA ALA A 93 -1.57 -14.51 6.28
C ALA A 93 -0.09 -14.87 6.14
N VAL A 94 0.20 -15.90 5.35
CA VAL A 94 1.52 -16.46 5.09
C VAL A 94 1.92 -16.31 3.61
N PRO A 95 3.19 -16.57 3.23
CA PRO A 95 3.63 -16.42 1.84
C PRO A 95 2.73 -17.14 0.82
N GLY A 96 2.27 -16.38 -0.18
CA GLY A 96 1.34 -16.85 -1.20
C GLY A 96 -0.13 -16.49 -0.92
N ASP A 97 -0.48 -16.06 0.29
CA ASP A 97 -1.82 -15.58 0.59
C ASP A 97 -2.07 -14.21 -0.05
N TYR A 98 -3.32 -14.01 -0.46
CA TYR A 98 -3.80 -12.83 -1.15
C TYR A 98 -5.12 -12.32 -0.56
N LEU A 99 -5.20 -11.02 -0.33
CA LEU A 99 -6.44 -10.32 0.04
C LEU A 99 -6.75 -9.24 -1.00
N TYR A 100 -7.97 -9.23 -1.51
CA TYR A 100 -8.52 -8.16 -2.33
C TYR A 100 -9.57 -7.39 -1.52
N VAL A 101 -9.41 -6.07 -1.50
CA VAL A 101 -10.31 -5.14 -0.82
C VAL A 101 -10.88 -4.18 -1.87
N PRO A 102 -12.19 -4.25 -2.18
CA PRO A 102 -12.85 -3.29 -3.06
C PRO A 102 -12.96 -1.91 -2.38
N GLU A 103 -13.33 -0.92 -3.16
CA GLU A 103 -13.69 0.40 -2.65
C GLU A 103 -14.78 0.28 -1.57
N GLY A 104 -14.57 0.93 -0.42
CA GLY A 104 -15.45 0.84 0.76
C GLY A 104 -15.22 -0.37 1.64
N GLY A 105 -14.36 -1.32 1.26
CA GLY A 105 -14.03 -2.48 2.09
C GLY A 105 -13.21 -2.08 3.31
N ILE A 106 -13.71 -2.40 4.52
CA ILE A 106 -12.97 -2.16 5.77
C ILE A 106 -11.84 -3.18 5.87
N HIS A 107 -10.63 -2.68 6.06
CA HIS A 107 -9.43 -3.53 6.15
C HIS A 107 -8.35 -2.88 7.02
N GLY A 108 -7.32 -3.65 7.27
CA GLY A 108 -6.13 -3.22 7.99
C GLY A 108 -5.07 -4.32 7.94
N PHE A 109 -3.86 -3.99 8.31
CA PHE A 109 -2.78 -4.97 8.44
C PHE A 109 -1.86 -4.62 9.60
N ASP A 110 -1.21 -5.64 10.14
CA ASP A 110 -0.19 -5.46 11.17
C ASP A 110 0.85 -6.59 11.09
N ASN A 111 2.08 -6.29 11.50
CA ASN A 111 3.06 -7.32 11.84
C ASN A 111 3.14 -7.47 13.35
N VAL A 112 2.45 -8.45 13.89
CA VAL A 112 2.44 -8.81 15.32
C VAL A 112 3.21 -10.10 15.60
N SER A 113 3.83 -10.68 14.56
CA SER A 113 4.52 -11.97 14.66
C SER A 113 5.80 -11.95 15.51
N GLY A 114 6.39 -10.75 15.69
CA GLY A 114 7.71 -10.60 16.30
C GLY A 114 8.87 -10.96 15.37
N GLU A 115 8.57 -11.30 14.11
CA GLU A 115 9.55 -11.65 13.08
C GLU A 115 9.40 -10.71 11.86
N PRO A 116 10.44 -10.53 11.03
CA PRO A 116 10.31 -9.75 9.81
C PRO A 116 9.29 -10.36 8.83
N ALA A 117 8.56 -9.49 8.14
CA ALA A 117 7.61 -9.88 7.11
C ALA A 117 7.68 -8.95 5.89
N SER A 118 7.31 -9.45 4.72
CA SER A 118 7.25 -8.67 3.49
C SER A 118 5.99 -8.97 2.70
N MET A 119 5.40 -7.93 2.12
CA MET A 119 4.23 -8.04 1.27
C MET A 119 4.26 -7.03 0.14
N LEU A 120 3.53 -7.32 -0.92
CA LEU A 120 3.15 -6.35 -1.95
C LEU A 120 1.81 -5.72 -1.56
N ILE A 121 1.70 -4.42 -1.83
CA ILE A 121 0.44 -3.67 -1.77
C ILE A 121 0.21 -3.07 -3.14
N LEU A 122 -0.95 -3.33 -3.73
CA LEU A 122 -1.37 -2.83 -5.03
C LEU A 122 -2.62 -1.97 -4.85
N PHE A 123 -2.59 -0.76 -5.41
CA PHE A 123 -3.73 0.16 -5.48
C PHE A 123 -4.20 0.29 -6.92
N SER A 124 -5.50 0.18 -7.17
CA SER A 124 -6.08 0.35 -8.51
C SER A 124 -7.42 1.10 -8.45
N PRO A 125 -7.54 2.23 -9.18
CA PRO A 125 -6.49 2.92 -9.95
C PRO A 125 -5.34 3.42 -9.07
N GLY A 126 -4.19 3.73 -9.70
CA GLY A 126 -2.99 4.23 -9.02
C GLY A 126 -3.13 5.69 -8.62
N GLY A 127 -3.60 5.97 -7.41
CA GLY A 127 -3.58 7.30 -6.81
C GLY A 127 -2.16 7.71 -6.35
N PRO A 128 -1.95 8.96 -5.93
CA PRO A 128 -0.65 9.48 -5.46
C PRO A 128 -0.36 9.02 -4.02
N ARG A 129 -0.17 7.70 -3.82
CA ARG A 129 0.04 7.09 -2.48
C ARG A 129 1.37 7.48 -1.85
N GLU A 130 2.36 7.86 -2.67
CA GLU A 130 3.68 8.29 -2.23
C GLU A 130 3.58 9.45 -1.22
N GLY A 131 2.77 10.46 -1.52
CA GLY A 131 2.54 11.61 -0.63
C GLY A 131 1.95 11.21 0.73
N TYR A 132 1.11 10.20 0.77
CA TYR A 132 0.60 9.63 2.02
C TYR A 132 1.72 8.98 2.83
N PHE A 133 2.50 8.10 2.22
CA PHE A 133 3.58 7.38 2.91
C PHE A 133 4.67 8.32 3.41
N GLU A 134 5.03 9.32 2.61
CA GLU A 134 5.98 10.39 3.00
C GLU A 134 5.44 11.25 4.16
N GLY A 135 4.14 11.56 4.14
CA GLY A 135 3.47 12.27 5.21
C GLY A 135 3.48 11.48 6.52
N LEU A 136 3.21 10.17 6.46
CA LEU A 136 3.33 9.28 7.61
C LEU A 136 4.78 9.24 8.15
N LEU A 137 5.78 9.20 7.27
CA LEU A 137 7.19 9.26 7.69
C LEU A 137 7.49 10.56 8.43
N LYS A 138 7.05 11.71 7.93
CA LYS A 138 7.22 13.02 8.59
C LYS A 138 6.58 13.03 9.98
N LEU A 139 5.37 12.48 10.12
CA LEU A 139 4.71 12.34 11.44
C LEU A 139 5.53 11.46 12.40
N ARG A 140 6.14 10.40 11.91
CA ARG A 140 6.99 9.50 12.72
C ARG A 140 8.35 10.08 13.05
N THR A 141 8.78 11.14 12.35
CA THR A 141 10.09 11.81 12.53
C THR A 141 9.99 13.19 13.16
N GLY A 142 8.84 13.58 13.69
CA GLY A 142 8.70 14.78 14.51
C GLY A 142 7.77 15.86 13.96
N LEU A 143 7.15 15.68 12.79
CA LEU A 143 6.05 16.56 12.38
C LEU A 143 4.88 16.37 13.36
N THR A 144 4.40 17.47 13.91
CA THR A 144 3.19 17.49 14.76
C THR A 144 2.01 18.05 13.99
N MET A 145 0.86 17.45 14.19
CA MET A 145 -0.44 17.90 13.66
C MET A 145 -1.45 17.90 14.81
N THR A 146 -2.36 18.84 14.82
CA THR A 146 -3.57 18.74 15.63
C THR A 146 -4.42 17.56 15.15
N ASP A 147 -5.42 17.15 15.93
CA ASP A 147 -6.31 16.06 15.52
C ASP A 147 -7.05 16.41 14.22
N ASP A 148 -7.56 17.64 14.10
CA ASP A 148 -8.24 18.12 12.89
C ASP A 148 -7.32 18.12 11.65
N GLU A 149 -6.07 18.55 11.80
CA GLU A 149 -5.09 18.53 10.70
C GLU A 149 -4.73 17.10 10.29
N ARG A 150 -4.62 16.20 11.26
CA ARG A 150 -4.32 14.79 10.98
C ARG A 150 -5.51 14.12 10.28
N ASP A 151 -6.73 14.37 10.71
CA ASP A 151 -7.94 13.85 10.05
C ASP A 151 -8.07 14.40 8.63
N ALA A 152 -7.82 15.70 8.44
CA ALA A 152 -7.79 16.31 7.10
C ALA A 152 -6.71 15.68 6.21
N PHE A 153 -5.52 15.39 6.75
CA PHE A 153 -4.46 14.69 6.03
C PHE A 153 -4.90 13.29 5.58
N TYR A 154 -5.51 12.52 6.46
CA TYR A 154 -6.00 11.18 6.12
C TYR A 154 -7.08 11.24 5.04
N VAL A 155 -8.07 12.10 5.20
CA VAL A 155 -9.15 12.28 4.22
C VAL A 155 -8.63 12.75 2.86
N ALA A 156 -7.65 13.67 2.84
CA ALA A 156 -7.03 14.15 1.59
C ALA A 156 -6.31 13.05 0.81
N HIS A 157 -5.91 11.98 1.49
CA HIS A 157 -5.27 10.79 0.90
C HIS A 157 -6.23 9.59 0.78
N ASP A 158 -7.54 9.84 0.89
CA ASP A 158 -8.58 8.81 0.81
C ASP A 158 -8.38 7.64 1.81
N ASN A 159 -7.89 7.96 3.00
CA ASN A 159 -7.80 7.05 4.14
C ASN A 159 -8.87 7.41 5.16
N ILE A 160 -9.95 6.62 5.23
CA ILE A 160 -11.07 6.89 6.13
C ILE A 160 -11.01 5.85 7.27
N PHE A 161 -10.51 6.27 8.42
CA PHE A 161 -10.43 5.38 9.58
C PHE A 161 -11.81 5.07 10.16
N VAL A 162 -11.99 3.82 10.57
CA VAL A 162 -13.21 3.37 11.24
C VAL A 162 -13.04 3.68 12.74
N PRO A 163 -14.02 4.35 13.39
CA PRO A 163 -13.96 4.54 14.84
C PRO A 163 -13.87 3.19 15.56
N GLU A 164 -13.02 3.12 16.57
CA GLU A 164 -13.01 1.98 17.48
C GLU A 164 -14.36 1.96 18.21
N GLY A 165 -15.10 0.85 18.11
CA GLY A 165 -16.42 0.63 18.71
C GLY A 165 -16.37 0.41 20.22
#